data_22e3e8a7442306a59676fe58ec5e197f
#
_entry.id   22e3e8a7442306a59676fe58ec5e197f
#
_cell.length_a   1.000
_cell.length_b   1.000
_cell.length_c   1.000
_cell.angle_alpha   90.00
_cell.angle_beta   90.00
_cell.angle_gamma   90.00
#
_symmetry.space_group_name_H-M   'P 1'
#
loop_
_entity.id
_entity.type
_entity.pdbx_description
1 polymer ?
#
loop_
_entity_poly.entity_id
_entity_poly.type
_entity_poly.pdbx_seq_one_letter_code
_entity_poly.pdbx_strand_id
1 'polypeptide(L)'
;ETVKDIIKFQPDILFSVDSADFTLRVAKKVKSINPNIKTIHFIAPKVWVWRENRVKKLKSYIDHVLLLFPFEKKYFDKEKMKSTVTGHPLLENNNKDKIDISQIIKDNKKIFSIFPGSRLSEIKTLIPILFEFVKKMNTKYQDIFFVFHSTSEYVQLIQNLLLKEGLKNCGAISDEKIKSHIIE
;
A
#
# COMPACT_ATOMS: atom_id res chain seq x y z
N GLU A 1 19.54 16.96 9.89
CA GLU A 1 20.14 16.94 8.55
C GLU A 1 19.12 17.43 7.53
N THR A 2 18.10 16.68 7.14
CA THR A 2 17.10 17.01 6.09
C THR A 2 16.51 18.43 6.21
N VAL A 3 16.12 18.87 7.42
CA VAL A 3 15.56 20.22 7.61
C VAL A 3 16.61 21.29 7.30
N LYS A 4 17.86 21.10 7.72
CA LYS A 4 18.96 22.05 7.45
C LYS A 4 19.21 22.16 5.93
N ASP A 5 19.16 21.05 5.23
CA ASP A 5 19.39 21.01 3.78
C ASP A 5 18.27 21.75 3.02
N ILE A 6 17.00 21.53 3.43
CA ILE A 6 15.85 22.24 2.85
C ILE A 6 15.97 23.76 3.09
N ILE A 7 16.29 24.17 4.31
CA ILE A 7 16.42 25.60 4.64
C ILE A 7 17.60 26.25 3.90
N LYS A 8 18.70 25.51 3.72
CA LYS A 8 19.85 26.00 2.92
C LYS A 8 19.50 26.11 1.44
N PHE A 9 18.72 25.18 0.90
CA PHE A 9 18.28 25.17 -0.50
C PHE A 9 17.26 26.28 -0.81
N GLN A 10 16.48 26.73 0.19
CA GLN A 10 15.45 27.77 0.08
C GLN A 10 14.41 27.50 -1.03
N PRO A 11 13.73 26.36 -1.06
CA PRO A 11 12.73 26.08 -2.09
C PRO A 11 11.50 26.96 -1.90
N ASP A 12 10.80 27.28 -2.99
CA ASP A 12 9.48 27.91 -2.94
C ASP A 12 8.41 26.95 -2.42
N ILE A 13 8.56 25.67 -2.76
CA ILE A 13 7.60 24.60 -2.42
C ILE A 13 8.34 23.40 -1.84
N LEU A 14 7.88 22.94 -0.67
CA LEU A 14 8.22 21.63 -0.11
C LEU A 14 7.10 20.65 -0.44
N PHE A 15 7.32 19.78 -1.42
CA PHE A 15 6.42 18.69 -1.77
C PHE A 15 6.86 17.40 -1.07
N SER A 16 5.94 16.79 -0.32
CA SER A 16 6.21 15.55 0.41
C SER A 16 5.19 14.46 0.07
N VAL A 17 5.65 13.21 0.01
CA VAL A 17 4.84 12.05 -0.37
C VAL A 17 4.85 11.03 0.74
N ASP A 18 3.67 10.61 1.20
CA ASP A 18 3.47 9.54 2.20
C ASP A 18 4.37 9.67 3.44
N SER A 19 4.67 8.55 4.12
CA SER A 19 5.56 8.49 5.29
C SER A 19 5.28 9.58 6.34
N ALA A 20 4.01 9.73 6.71
CA ALA A 20 3.50 10.83 7.52
C ALA A 20 4.29 11.06 8.83
N ASP A 21 4.87 10.02 9.42
CA ASP A 21 5.65 10.14 10.65
C ASP A 21 7.00 10.84 10.45
N PHE A 22 7.57 10.79 9.25
CA PHE A 22 8.80 11.50 8.90
C PHE A 22 8.50 12.83 8.21
N THR A 23 7.78 12.78 7.08
CA THR A 23 7.57 13.93 6.19
C THR A 23 6.83 15.09 6.88
N LEU A 24 5.80 14.77 7.67
CA LEU A 24 5.05 15.80 8.38
C LEU A 24 5.85 16.45 9.52
N ARG A 25 6.76 15.71 10.16
CA ARG A 25 7.69 16.30 11.15
C ARG A 25 8.69 17.24 10.48
N VAL A 26 9.18 16.87 9.30
CA VAL A 26 10.07 17.74 8.50
C VAL A 26 9.33 18.99 8.09
N ALA A 27 8.14 18.86 7.48
CA ALA A 27 7.32 19.99 7.05
C ALA A 27 7.01 20.96 8.21
N LYS A 28 6.63 20.43 9.39
CA LYS A 28 6.37 21.22 10.58
C LYS A 28 7.60 22.03 11.01
N LYS A 29 8.79 21.42 11.02
CA LYS A 29 10.04 22.12 11.39
C LYS A 29 10.44 23.16 10.33
N VAL A 30 10.32 22.83 9.06
CA VAL A 30 10.59 23.76 7.95
C VAL A 30 9.68 24.97 8.07
N LYS A 31 8.37 24.76 8.24
CA LYS A 31 7.37 25.83 8.37
C LYS A 31 7.60 26.73 9.59
N SER A 32 8.12 26.17 10.70
CA SER A 32 8.46 26.97 11.89
C SER A 32 9.71 27.85 11.71
N ILE A 33 10.63 27.47 10.80
CA ILE A 33 11.85 28.25 10.51
C ILE A 33 11.60 29.25 9.38
N ASN A 34 10.94 28.80 8.29
CA ASN A 34 10.60 29.64 7.15
C ASN A 34 9.12 29.44 6.76
N PRO A 35 8.21 30.31 7.25
CA PRO A 35 6.78 30.21 6.94
C PRO A 35 6.43 30.46 5.46
N ASN A 36 7.32 31.08 4.69
CA ASN A 36 7.08 31.43 3.28
C ASN A 36 7.15 30.20 2.36
N ILE A 37 7.91 29.17 2.74
CA ILE A 37 7.96 27.91 1.98
C ILE A 37 6.56 27.28 1.96
N LYS A 38 5.98 27.12 0.78
CA LYS A 38 4.68 26.42 0.61
C LYS A 38 4.88 24.93 0.86
N THR A 39 3.98 24.33 1.64
CA THR A 39 4.05 22.92 1.99
C THR A 39 2.87 22.16 1.39
N ILE A 40 3.16 21.20 0.54
CA ILE A 40 2.17 20.34 -0.10
C ILE A 40 2.47 18.89 0.30
N HIS A 41 1.44 18.16 0.70
CA HIS A 41 1.57 16.76 1.11
C HIS A 41 0.66 15.87 0.27
N PHE A 42 1.22 14.86 -0.37
CA PHE A 42 0.50 13.83 -1.13
C PHE A 42 0.37 12.57 -0.29
N ILE A 43 -0.78 11.94 -0.32
CA ILE A 43 -1.23 10.81 0.50
C ILE A 43 -1.48 11.23 1.95
N ALA A 44 -2.71 11.66 2.19
CA ALA A 44 -3.14 12.10 3.51
C ALA A 44 -2.97 11.00 4.58
N PRO A 45 -2.58 11.36 5.81
CA PRO A 45 -2.63 10.41 6.92
C PRO A 45 -4.08 9.95 7.16
N LYS A 46 -4.25 8.68 7.54
CA LYS A 46 -5.57 8.07 7.79
C LYS A 46 -6.32 8.76 8.93
N VAL A 47 -7.01 9.87 8.63
CA VAL A 47 -7.73 10.69 9.62
C VAL A 47 -9.13 10.17 9.91
N TRP A 48 -9.71 9.35 9.02
CA TRP A 48 -11.08 8.85 9.08
C TRP A 48 -11.29 7.68 10.05
N VAL A 49 -10.22 7.04 10.53
CA VAL A 49 -10.34 5.85 11.40
C VAL A 49 -10.64 6.25 12.85
N TRP A 50 -9.94 7.25 13.41
CA TRP A 50 -10.07 7.64 14.84
C TRP A 50 -9.37 8.96 15.23
N ARG A 51 -8.89 9.74 14.28
CA ARG A 51 -8.05 10.92 14.56
C ARG A 51 -8.43 12.16 13.75
N GLU A 52 -9.74 12.49 13.68
CA GLU A 52 -10.21 13.68 12.94
C GLU A 52 -9.49 14.97 13.37
N ASN A 53 -9.21 15.14 14.66
CA ASN A 53 -8.45 16.27 15.19
C ASN A 53 -7.04 16.42 14.58
N ARG A 54 -6.54 15.40 13.87
CA ARG A 54 -5.23 15.46 13.19
C ARG A 54 -5.25 16.45 12.03
N VAL A 55 -6.38 16.61 11.35
CA VAL A 55 -6.54 17.59 10.25
C VAL A 55 -6.32 19.01 10.78
N LYS A 56 -6.91 19.36 11.94
CA LYS A 56 -6.71 20.67 12.58
C LYS A 56 -5.24 20.97 12.85
N LYS A 57 -4.47 19.96 13.30
CA LYS A 57 -3.03 20.10 13.51
C LYS A 57 -2.26 20.22 12.20
N LEU A 58 -2.63 19.45 11.16
CA LEU A 58 -1.99 19.52 9.84
C LEU A 58 -2.09 20.91 9.23
N LYS A 59 -3.24 21.55 9.32
CA LYS A 59 -3.51 22.89 8.79
C LYS A 59 -2.53 23.97 9.28
N SER A 60 -1.87 23.78 10.41
CA SER A 60 -0.90 24.75 10.93
C SER A 60 0.47 24.69 10.25
N TYR A 61 0.77 23.64 9.48
CA TYR A 61 2.08 23.48 8.83
C TYR A 61 2.05 22.81 7.45
N ILE A 62 0.86 22.44 6.94
CA ILE A 62 0.64 21.98 5.57
C ILE A 62 -0.35 22.94 4.91
N ASP A 63 0.06 23.57 3.82
CA ASP A 63 -0.79 24.54 3.10
C ASP A 63 -1.80 23.83 2.20
N HIS A 64 -1.47 22.66 1.63
CA HIS A 64 -2.34 21.89 0.73
C HIS A 64 -2.11 20.39 0.85
N VAL A 65 -3.20 19.60 0.81
CA VAL A 65 -3.13 18.14 0.81
C VAL A 65 -3.72 17.58 -0.48
N LEU A 66 -2.99 16.66 -1.11
CA LEU A 66 -3.47 15.89 -2.25
C LEU A 66 -3.96 14.53 -1.74
N LEU A 67 -5.23 14.24 -2.01
CA LEU A 67 -5.97 13.09 -1.49
C LEU A 67 -6.07 11.99 -2.54
N LEU A 68 -5.95 10.74 -2.10
CA LEU A 68 -6.14 9.58 -2.99
C LEU A 68 -7.61 9.30 -3.27
N PHE A 69 -8.47 9.46 -2.26
CA PHE A 69 -9.85 8.99 -2.34
C PHE A 69 -10.87 10.13 -2.14
N PRO A 70 -11.96 10.18 -2.92
CA PRO A 70 -12.99 11.21 -2.78
C PRO A 70 -13.61 11.29 -1.38
N PHE A 71 -13.76 10.16 -0.68
CA PHE A 71 -14.36 10.12 0.65
C PHE A 71 -13.53 10.84 1.72
N GLU A 72 -12.22 11.02 1.48
CA GLU A 72 -11.32 11.72 2.41
C GLU A 72 -11.64 13.22 2.49
N LYS A 73 -12.07 13.80 1.38
CA LYS A 73 -12.24 15.25 1.22
C LYS A 73 -13.12 15.87 2.32
N LYS A 74 -14.20 15.21 2.70
CA LYS A 74 -15.14 15.69 3.75
C LYS A 74 -14.46 16.02 5.09
N TYR A 75 -13.39 15.29 5.45
CA TYR A 75 -12.68 15.52 6.72
C TYR A 75 -11.81 16.77 6.67
N PHE A 76 -11.25 17.09 5.50
CA PHE A 76 -10.45 18.28 5.26
C PHE A 76 -11.34 19.52 5.10
N ASP A 77 -12.45 19.40 4.38
CA ASP A 77 -13.45 20.49 4.21
C ASP A 77 -14.05 20.89 5.55
N LYS A 78 -14.37 19.95 6.43
CA LYS A 78 -14.85 20.22 7.81
C LYS A 78 -13.94 21.18 8.58
N GLU A 79 -12.64 21.03 8.42
CA GLU A 79 -11.63 21.89 9.06
C GLU A 79 -11.21 23.08 8.16
N LYS A 80 -11.88 23.31 7.03
CA LYS A 80 -11.53 24.35 6.04
C LYS A 80 -10.05 24.28 5.64
N MET A 81 -9.52 23.07 5.46
CA MET A 81 -8.16 22.82 4.99
C MET A 81 -8.16 22.62 3.48
N LYS A 82 -7.28 23.33 2.78
CA LYS A 82 -7.16 23.17 1.32
C LYS A 82 -6.75 21.76 0.95
N SER A 83 -7.56 21.12 0.11
CA SER A 83 -7.31 19.75 -0.37
C SER A 83 -7.87 19.54 -1.77
N THR A 84 -7.20 18.68 -2.54
CA THR A 84 -7.61 18.27 -3.88
C THR A 84 -7.58 16.75 -3.97
N VAL A 85 -8.63 16.15 -4.52
CA VAL A 85 -8.65 14.71 -4.84
C VAL A 85 -7.92 14.52 -6.17
N THR A 86 -6.82 13.77 -6.15
CA THR A 86 -6.00 13.46 -7.33
C THR A 86 -6.27 12.08 -7.89
N GLY A 87 -6.91 11.19 -7.12
CA GLY A 87 -7.05 9.78 -7.48
C GLY A 87 -5.86 8.92 -7.06
N HIS A 88 -6.02 7.61 -7.18
CA HIS A 88 -4.99 6.66 -6.83
C HIS A 88 -4.14 6.32 -8.08
N PRO A 89 -2.79 6.44 -8.05
CA PRO A 89 -1.94 6.23 -9.22
C PRO A 89 -2.09 4.84 -9.88
N LEU A 90 -2.47 3.82 -9.12
CA LEU A 90 -2.72 2.48 -9.67
C LEU A 90 -3.91 2.43 -10.65
N LEU A 91 -4.84 3.39 -10.57
CA LEU A 91 -5.99 3.46 -11.48
C LEU A 91 -5.63 4.03 -12.85
N GLU A 92 -4.47 4.66 -12.98
CA GLU A 92 -3.98 5.21 -14.24
C GLU A 92 -3.26 4.15 -15.12
N ASN A 93 -2.79 3.07 -14.50
CA ASN A 93 -2.15 1.96 -15.20
C ASN A 93 -3.20 1.04 -15.85
N ASN A 94 -3.69 1.45 -17.03
CA ASN A 94 -4.56 0.65 -17.89
C ASN A 94 -3.80 -0.48 -18.63
N ASN A 95 -2.70 -1.00 -18.10
CA ASN A 95 -2.03 -2.16 -18.68
C ASN A 95 -2.91 -3.40 -18.46
N LYS A 96 -3.77 -3.64 -19.45
CA LYS A 96 -4.60 -4.85 -19.61
C LYS A 96 -3.78 -6.04 -20.13
N ASP A 97 -2.53 -6.15 -19.72
CA ASP A 97 -1.76 -7.34 -20.03
C ASP A 97 -2.39 -8.51 -19.27
N LYS A 98 -3.19 -9.29 -20.00
CA LYS A 98 -3.75 -10.53 -19.47
C LYS A 98 -2.59 -11.41 -19.00
N ILE A 99 -2.46 -11.58 -17.71
CA ILE A 99 -1.51 -12.55 -17.17
C ILE A 99 -2.01 -13.91 -17.57
N ASP A 100 -1.21 -14.63 -18.34
CA ASP A 100 -1.47 -16.02 -18.60
C ASP A 100 -1.17 -16.85 -17.34
N ILE A 101 -2.21 -17.06 -16.54
CA ILE A 101 -2.15 -17.86 -15.32
C ILE A 101 -2.13 -19.37 -15.66
N SER A 102 -2.35 -19.74 -16.92
CA SER A 102 -2.40 -21.15 -17.37
C SER A 102 -1.08 -21.90 -17.12
N GLN A 103 0.05 -21.19 -17.08
CA GLN A 103 1.35 -21.79 -16.73
C GLN A 103 1.44 -22.19 -15.25
N ILE A 104 0.62 -21.60 -14.38
CA ILE A 104 0.60 -21.88 -12.93
C ILE A 104 -0.51 -22.87 -12.58
N ILE A 105 -1.61 -22.82 -13.32
CA ILE A 105 -2.81 -23.61 -13.07
C ILE A 105 -3.06 -24.54 -14.26
N LYS A 106 -2.70 -25.79 -14.10
CA LYS A 106 -2.81 -26.82 -15.19
C LYS A 106 -4.21 -27.37 -15.40
N ASP A 107 -5.13 -27.16 -14.47
CA ASP A 107 -6.50 -27.70 -14.53
C ASP A 107 -7.48 -26.57 -14.29
N ASN A 108 -8.69 -26.61 -14.85
CA ASN A 108 -9.77 -25.60 -14.68
C ASN A 108 -10.23 -25.45 -13.21
N LYS A 109 -9.28 -25.25 -12.29
CA LYS A 109 -9.54 -25.06 -10.88
C LYS A 109 -9.93 -23.61 -10.58
N LYS A 110 -10.75 -23.44 -9.58
CA LYS A 110 -11.03 -22.11 -9.01
C LYS A 110 -9.78 -21.57 -8.34
N ILE A 111 -9.48 -20.30 -8.53
CA ILE A 111 -8.33 -19.64 -7.93
C ILE A 111 -8.75 -18.99 -6.60
N PHE A 112 -7.97 -19.25 -5.56
CA PHE A 112 -8.09 -18.54 -4.30
C PHE A 112 -6.79 -17.75 -4.04
N SER A 113 -6.87 -16.43 -4.11
CA SER A 113 -5.72 -15.55 -3.91
C SER A 113 -5.47 -15.29 -2.43
N ILE A 114 -4.21 -15.44 -2.00
CA ILE A 114 -3.75 -15.26 -0.62
C ILE A 114 -2.64 -14.20 -0.61
N PHE A 115 -2.76 -13.20 0.26
CA PHE A 115 -1.81 -12.10 0.41
C PHE A 115 -1.12 -12.17 1.79
N PRO A 116 0.04 -12.84 1.92
CA PRO A 116 0.73 -13.03 3.20
C PRO A 116 1.49 -11.77 3.67
N GLY A 117 1.46 -10.70 2.88
CA GLY A 117 2.18 -9.46 3.15
C GLY A 117 3.39 -9.26 2.24
N SER A 118 3.98 -8.07 2.35
CA SER A 118 5.11 -7.59 1.55
C SER A 118 6.41 -7.43 2.36
N ARG A 119 6.36 -7.70 3.67
CA ARG A 119 7.51 -7.61 4.58
C ARG A 119 7.81 -8.96 5.21
N LEU A 120 9.08 -9.26 5.43
CA LEU A 120 9.51 -10.54 6.02
C LEU A 120 8.83 -10.82 7.37
N SER A 121 8.62 -9.81 8.21
CA SER A 121 7.95 -9.95 9.51
C SER A 121 6.47 -10.35 9.36
N GLU A 122 5.77 -9.77 8.38
CA GLU A 122 4.37 -10.11 8.06
C GLU A 122 4.28 -11.56 7.57
N ILE A 123 5.12 -11.91 6.60
CA ILE A 123 5.19 -13.24 6.00
C ILE A 123 5.47 -14.31 7.06
N LYS A 124 6.49 -14.12 7.91
CA LYS A 124 6.82 -15.06 8.99
C LYS A 124 5.67 -15.28 9.96
N THR A 125 4.90 -14.23 10.24
CA THR A 125 3.76 -14.30 11.16
C THR A 125 2.54 -14.94 10.54
N LEU A 126 2.23 -14.62 9.28
CA LEU A 126 1.00 -15.03 8.62
C LEU A 126 1.09 -16.41 7.95
N ILE A 127 2.24 -16.79 7.40
CA ILE A 127 2.39 -18.04 6.66
C ILE A 127 1.94 -19.29 7.44
N PRO A 128 2.29 -19.50 8.71
CA PRO A 128 1.82 -20.67 9.46
C PRO A 128 0.29 -20.74 9.54
N ILE A 129 -0.35 -19.60 9.78
CA ILE A 129 -1.82 -19.49 9.88
C ILE A 129 -2.47 -19.77 8.52
N LEU A 130 -1.90 -19.24 7.45
CA LEU A 130 -2.40 -19.41 6.09
C LEU A 130 -2.23 -20.84 5.61
N PHE A 131 -1.17 -21.54 5.99
CA PHE A 131 -0.99 -22.95 5.67
C PHE A 131 -2.03 -23.83 6.37
N GLU A 132 -2.32 -23.59 7.63
CA GLU A 132 -3.40 -24.29 8.34
C GLU A 132 -4.77 -23.99 7.70
N PHE A 133 -5.01 -22.78 7.27
CA PHE A 133 -6.20 -22.43 6.50
C PHE A 133 -6.29 -23.24 5.20
N VAL A 134 -5.23 -23.30 4.40
CA VAL A 134 -5.19 -24.08 3.15
C VAL A 134 -5.42 -25.56 3.41
N LYS A 135 -4.78 -26.15 4.43
CA LYS A 135 -5.00 -27.55 4.83
C LYS A 135 -6.47 -27.82 5.13
N LYS A 136 -7.11 -26.96 5.92
CA LYS A 136 -8.53 -27.07 6.25
C LYS A 136 -9.43 -26.90 5.02
N MET A 137 -9.10 -25.99 4.12
CA MET A 137 -9.85 -25.80 2.89
C MET A 137 -9.75 -27.05 1.99
N ASN A 138 -8.58 -27.64 1.88
CA ASN A 138 -8.35 -28.85 1.08
C ASN A 138 -9.14 -30.08 1.55
N THR A 139 -9.56 -30.14 2.82
CA THR A 139 -10.46 -31.21 3.29
C THR A 139 -11.88 -31.08 2.73
N LYS A 140 -12.29 -29.87 2.34
CA LYS A 140 -13.65 -29.58 1.89
C LYS A 140 -13.76 -29.33 0.39
N TYR A 141 -12.71 -28.77 -0.22
CA TYR A 141 -12.72 -28.29 -1.60
C TYR A 141 -11.47 -28.78 -2.33
N GLN A 142 -11.63 -29.68 -3.30
CA GLN A 142 -10.51 -30.22 -4.08
C GLN A 142 -10.29 -29.51 -5.41
N ASP A 143 -11.23 -28.66 -5.81
CA ASP A 143 -11.24 -27.89 -7.06
C ASP A 143 -10.62 -26.50 -6.94
N ILE A 144 -9.93 -26.20 -5.83
CA ILE A 144 -9.29 -24.89 -5.58
C ILE A 144 -7.78 -25.00 -5.75
N PHE A 145 -7.21 -24.02 -6.44
CA PHE A 145 -5.78 -23.73 -6.46
C PHE A 145 -5.50 -22.44 -5.69
N PHE A 146 -4.57 -22.48 -4.71
CA PHE A 146 -4.24 -21.34 -3.87
C PHE A 146 -3.00 -20.62 -4.41
N VAL A 147 -3.13 -19.33 -4.69
CA VAL A 147 -2.06 -18.48 -5.21
C VAL A 147 -1.63 -17.49 -4.14
N PHE A 148 -0.39 -17.62 -3.66
CA PHE A 148 0.21 -16.71 -2.70
C PHE A 148 0.88 -15.55 -3.46
N HIS A 149 0.39 -14.35 -3.22
CA HIS A 149 0.91 -13.12 -3.83
C HIS A 149 1.90 -12.44 -2.89
N SER A 150 3.11 -12.17 -3.36
CA SER A 150 4.10 -11.42 -2.61
C SER A 150 5.01 -10.60 -3.53
N THR A 151 5.95 -9.86 -2.96
CA THR A 151 6.97 -9.16 -3.74
C THR A 151 7.97 -10.16 -4.32
N SER A 152 8.65 -9.79 -5.42
CA SER A 152 9.66 -10.63 -6.09
C SER A 152 10.73 -11.18 -5.12
N GLU A 153 11.08 -10.40 -4.10
CA GLU A 153 12.04 -10.77 -3.05
C GLU A 153 11.61 -12.02 -2.26
N TYR A 154 10.30 -12.21 -2.02
CA TYR A 154 9.83 -13.26 -1.11
C TYR A 154 9.12 -14.43 -1.81
N VAL A 155 8.87 -14.35 -3.11
CA VAL A 155 8.20 -15.44 -3.87
C VAL A 155 8.93 -16.76 -3.70
N GLN A 156 10.25 -16.77 -3.88
CA GLN A 156 11.03 -18.01 -3.77
C GLN A 156 11.02 -18.58 -2.35
N LEU A 157 11.06 -17.72 -1.34
CA LEU A 157 10.93 -18.12 0.07
C LEU A 157 9.58 -18.82 0.31
N ILE A 158 8.48 -18.21 -0.15
CA ILE A 158 7.13 -18.76 0.03
C ILE A 158 7.01 -20.08 -0.73
N GLN A 159 7.51 -20.15 -1.97
CA GLN A 159 7.49 -21.38 -2.77
C GLN A 159 8.21 -22.54 -2.06
N ASN A 160 9.38 -22.28 -1.48
CA ASN A 160 10.14 -23.28 -0.73
C ASN A 160 9.38 -23.74 0.53
N LEU A 161 8.68 -22.83 1.21
CA LEU A 161 7.86 -23.16 2.38
C LEU A 161 6.64 -24.01 1.99
N LEU A 162 5.96 -23.69 0.87
CA LEU A 162 4.84 -24.49 0.33
C LEU A 162 5.28 -25.92 -0.01
N LEU A 163 6.44 -26.09 -0.62
CA LEU A 163 7.02 -27.39 -0.94
C LEU A 163 7.36 -28.18 0.33
N LYS A 164 7.96 -27.54 1.32
CA LYS A 164 8.29 -28.15 2.61
C LYS A 164 7.05 -28.65 3.36
N GLU A 165 5.94 -27.91 3.28
CA GLU A 165 4.65 -28.30 3.87
C GLU A 165 3.84 -29.32 3.04
N GLY A 166 4.31 -29.67 1.85
CA GLY A 166 3.65 -30.65 0.96
C GLY A 166 2.35 -30.14 0.35
N LEU A 167 2.15 -28.83 0.26
CA LEU A 167 0.93 -28.22 -0.32
C LEU A 167 1.02 -28.20 -1.84
N LYS A 168 0.49 -29.24 -2.50
CA LYS A 168 0.65 -29.48 -3.95
C LYS A 168 -0.23 -28.58 -4.84
N ASN A 169 -1.38 -28.12 -4.33
CA ASN A 169 -2.32 -27.25 -5.04
C ASN A 169 -2.11 -25.77 -4.71
N CYS A 170 -0.85 -25.38 -4.50
CA CYS A 170 -0.46 -24.01 -4.17
C CYS A 170 0.69 -23.56 -5.05
N GLY A 171 0.74 -22.24 -5.30
CA GLY A 171 1.86 -21.59 -5.97
C GLY A 171 2.10 -20.20 -5.40
N ALA A 172 3.29 -19.67 -5.61
CA ALA A 172 3.64 -18.30 -5.22
C ALA A 172 4.01 -17.48 -6.46
N ILE A 173 3.55 -16.23 -6.51
CA ILE A 173 3.78 -15.31 -7.62
C ILE A 173 4.12 -13.91 -7.11
N SER A 174 4.83 -13.12 -7.93
CA SER A 174 5.15 -11.75 -7.58
C SER A 174 4.01 -10.79 -7.97
N ASP A 175 3.76 -9.79 -7.13
CA ASP A 175 2.75 -8.76 -7.35
C ASP A 175 2.90 -7.98 -8.66
N GLU A 176 4.13 -7.88 -9.18
CA GLU A 176 4.42 -7.08 -10.38
C GLU A 176 3.66 -7.55 -11.62
N LYS A 177 3.32 -8.84 -11.67
CA LYS A 177 2.58 -9.44 -12.80
C LYS A 177 1.05 -9.39 -12.64
N ILE A 178 0.53 -8.99 -11.47
CA ILE A 178 -0.89 -9.22 -11.11
C ILE A 178 -1.65 -7.94 -10.74
N LYS A 179 -0.95 -6.85 -10.41
CA LYS A 179 -1.60 -5.61 -9.96
C LYS A 179 -2.67 -5.07 -10.91
N SER A 180 -2.58 -5.38 -12.19
CA SER A 180 -3.54 -4.95 -13.21
C SER A 180 -4.83 -5.78 -13.27
N HIS A 181 -4.86 -6.99 -12.68
CA HIS A 181 -6.00 -7.93 -12.84
C HIS A 181 -6.84 -8.15 -11.58
N ILE A 182 -6.38 -7.68 -10.42
CA ILE A 182 -7.15 -7.85 -9.15
C ILE A 182 -8.18 -6.72 -8.96
N ILE A 183 -8.13 -5.68 -9.78
CA ILE A 183 -8.98 -4.47 -9.67
C ILE A 183 -10.21 -4.54 -10.61
N GLU A 184 -10.34 -5.52 -11.48
CA GLU A 184 -11.56 -5.85 -12.24
C GLU A 184 -12.45 -6.84 -11.47
#